data_5f1f84c8a59899768471a84b5768b1d7
#
_entry.id   5f1f84c8a59899768471a84b5768b1d7
#
_cell.length_a   1.000
_cell.length_b   1.000
_cell.length_c   1.000
_cell.angle_alpha   90.00
_cell.angle_beta   90.00
_cell.angle_gamma   90.00
#
_symmetry.space_group_name_H-M   'P 1'
#
loop_
_entity.id
_entity.type
_entity.pdbx_description
1 polymer ?
#
loop_
_entity_poly.entity_id
_entity_poly.type
_entity_poly.pdbx_seq_one_letter_code
_entity_poly.pdbx_strand_id
1 'polypeptide(L)'
;MAQTAPQTVFLAGDEAGLYLQATTCYVWSPTGQTPIIRADPGRAKTNFYGSLNLQTGQELAMRSDLMNAEVSAQYLEMILESNPDVPILLFWDRAPWHRGKAIDQVLAAQPRLEILFFPTASPDLNPQEQVWKAVRKEVSHNHLEALLPQLADRFLNQLNLNTFKSAFLMKYGYSAICPIFI
;
A
#
# COMPACT_ATOMS: atom_id res chain seq x y z
N MET A 1 23.20 6.61 -6.46
CA MET A 1 22.84 6.65 -5.03
C MET A 1 22.90 5.28 -4.38
N ALA A 2 22.22 4.27 -4.90
CA ALA A 2 22.17 2.95 -4.28
C ALA A 2 23.55 2.28 -4.09
N GLN A 3 24.51 2.55 -4.96
CA GLN A 3 25.88 2.01 -4.81
C GLN A 3 26.68 2.64 -3.65
N THR A 4 26.26 3.82 -3.15
CA THR A 4 26.97 4.54 -2.10
C THR A 4 26.32 4.44 -0.71
N ALA A 5 25.10 3.90 -0.65
CA ALA A 5 24.34 3.75 0.58
C ALA A 5 23.71 2.34 0.68
N PRO A 6 24.51 1.32 1.04
CA PRO A 6 24.06 -0.08 1.04
C PRO A 6 22.92 -0.37 2.03
N GLN A 7 22.61 0.57 2.93
CA GLN A 7 21.52 0.47 3.90
C GLN A 7 20.25 1.25 3.51
N THR A 8 20.21 1.85 2.30
CA THR A 8 19.03 2.60 1.87
C THR A 8 17.83 1.66 1.74
N VAL A 9 16.72 2.04 2.39
CA VAL A 9 15.43 1.35 2.27
C VAL A 9 14.67 1.90 1.06
N PHE A 10 14.18 1.00 0.22
CA PHE A 10 13.39 1.32 -0.96
C PHE A 10 11.94 0.95 -0.72
N LEU A 11 11.04 1.94 -0.75
CA LEU A 11 9.62 1.77 -0.52
C LEU A 11 8.82 2.17 -1.77
N ALA A 12 7.74 1.44 -2.06
CA ALA A 12 6.73 1.86 -3.02
C ALA A 12 5.44 2.14 -2.27
N GLY A 13 4.97 3.38 -2.29
CA GLY A 13 3.80 3.84 -1.56
C GLY A 13 2.58 4.06 -2.46
N ASP A 14 1.39 3.94 -1.86
CA ASP A 14 0.11 4.19 -2.51
C ASP A 14 -1.03 4.26 -1.48
N GLU A 15 -2.22 4.70 -1.91
CA GLU A 15 -3.43 4.67 -1.10
C GLU A 15 -4.53 3.82 -1.75
N ALA A 16 -5.33 3.21 -0.89
CA ALA A 16 -6.47 2.41 -1.31
C ALA A 16 -7.73 2.71 -0.49
N GLY A 17 -8.86 2.87 -1.17
CA GLY A 17 -10.17 2.90 -0.52
C GLY A 17 -10.72 1.49 -0.31
N LEU A 18 -11.25 1.21 0.87
CA LEU A 18 -11.97 0.00 1.20
C LEU A 18 -13.44 0.33 1.45
N TYR A 19 -14.32 -0.28 0.69
CA TYR A 19 -15.77 -0.13 0.84
C TYR A 19 -16.34 -1.34 1.57
N LEU A 20 -17.37 -1.11 2.40
CA LEU A 20 -18.10 -2.20 3.03
C LEU A 20 -18.82 -3.05 2.00
N GLN A 21 -19.24 -2.47 0.87
CA GLN A 21 -19.81 -3.21 -0.22
C GLN A 21 -18.79 -4.20 -0.79
N ALA A 22 -19.11 -5.50 -0.72
CA ALA A 22 -18.28 -6.54 -1.30
C ALA A 22 -18.13 -6.35 -2.81
N THR A 23 -16.89 -6.41 -3.29
CA THR A 23 -16.64 -6.55 -4.73
C THR A 23 -16.82 -8.01 -5.14
N THR A 24 -17.45 -8.24 -6.28
CA THR A 24 -17.68 -9.60 -6.78
C THR A 24 -16.47 -10.11 -7.55
N CYS A 25 -16.13 -11.37 -7.35
CA CYS A 25 -15.18 -12.07 -8.20
C CYS A 25 -15.72 -13.46 -8.55
N TYR A 26 -15.19 -14.04 -9.62
CA TYR A 26 -15.54 -15.40 -10.02
C TYR A 26 -15.06 -16.40 -8.97
N VAL A 27 -15.95 -17.33 -8.62
CA VAL A 27 -15.66 -18.46 -7.73
C VAL A 27 -16.13 -19.75 -8.37
N TRP A 28 -15.47 -20.86 -8.03
CA TRP A 28 -15.97 -22.17 -8.41
C TRP A 28 -17.18 -22.54 -7.55
N SER A 29 -18.23 -23.00 -8.21
CA SER A 29 -19.46 -23.47 -7.57
C SER A 29 -19.97 -24.74 -8.26
N PRO A 30 -20.67 -25.64 -7.55
CA PRO A 30 -21.37 -26.77 -8.19
C PRO A 30 -22.32 -26.27 -9.25
N THR A 31 -22.49 -27.05 -10.33
CA THR A 31 -23.41 -26.74 -11.42
C THR A 31 -24.83 -26.53 -10.88
N GLY A 32 -25.46 -25.44 -11.25
CA GLY A 32 -26.82 -25.08 -10.82
C GLY A 32 -26.90 -24.38 -9.45
N GLN A 33 -25.77 -24.15 -8.76
CA GLN A 33 -25.71 -23.41 -7.48
C GLN A 33 -24.98 -22.08 -7.68
N THR A 34 -25.74 -21.01 -7.86
CA THR A 34 -25.14 -19.66 -7.93
C THR A 34 -24.82 -19.17 -6.54
N PRO A 35 -23.55 -18.79 -6.24
CA PRO A 35 -23.20 -18.18 -4.97
C PRO A 35 -23.95 -16.87 -4.77
N ILE A 36 -24.52 -16.68 -3.58
CA ILE A 36 -25.22 -15.45 -3.21
C ILE A 36 -24.28 -14.64 -2.32
N ILE A 37 -24.04 -13.40 -2.69
CA ILE A 37 -23.25 -12.45 -1.91
C ILE A 37 -24.19 -11.42 -1.31
N ARG A 38 -23.97 -11.12 -0.03
CA ARG A 38 -24.66 -10.01 0.61
C ARG A 38 -24.15 -8.70 0.02
N ALA A 39 -25.02 -7.95 -0.64
CA ALA A 39 -24.72 -6.60 -1.07
C ALA A 39 -25.18 -5.62 0.02
N ASP A 40 -24.27 -4.82 0.56
CA ASP A 40 -24.61 -3.66 1.36
C ASP A 40 -24.73 -2.47 0.42
N PRO A 41 -25.91 -1.82 0.30
CA PRO A 41 -26.09 -0.64 -0.54
C PRO A 41 -25.43 0.60 0.07
N GLY A 42 -24.88 0.51 1.28
CA GLY A 42 -24.21 1.59 1.98
C GLY A 42 -22.91 2.02 1.30
N ARG A 43 -22.60 3.31 1.39
CA ARG A 43 -21.36 3.90 0.88
C ARG A 43 -20.28 3.99 1.95
N ALA A 44 -20.40 3.21 3.03
CA ALA A 44 -19.41 3.21 4.09
C ALA A 44 -18.05 2.79 3.54
N LYS A 45 -17.05 3.64 3.74
CA LYS A 45 -15.67 3.41 3.28
C LYS A 45 -14.68 3.90 4.32
N THR A 46 -13.48 3.34 4.28
CA THR A 46 -12.28 3.86 4.93
C THR A 46 -11.12 3.78 3.95
N ASN A 47 -10.03 4.44 4.24
CA ASN A 47 -8.86 4.46 3.36
C ASN A 47 -7.66 3.84 4.08
N PHE A 48 -6.71 3.38 3.28
CA PHE A 48 -5.42 2.86 3.74
C PHE A 48 -4.31 3.55 2.98
N TYR A 49 -3.28 3.93 3.70
CA TYR A 49 -1.97 4.25 3.18
C TYR A 49 -1.13 2.99 3.32
N GLY A 50 -0.34 2.66 2.32
CA GLY A 50 0.52 1.49 2.35
C GLY A 50 1.86 1.76 1.68
N SER A 51 2.91 1.13 2.18
CA SER A 51 4.22 1.14 1.55
C SER A 51 4.90 -0.21 1.64
N LEU A 52 5.16 -0.76 0.47
CA LEU A 52 5.87 -2.02 0.29
C LEU A 52 7.37 -1.80 0.34
N ASN A 53 8.05 -2.47 1.25
CA ASN A 53 9.50 -2.56 1.21
C ASN A 53 9.93 -3.47 0.06
N LEU A 54 10.59 -2.90 -0.94
CA LEU A 54 10.96 -3.58 -2.18
C LEU A 54 12.06 -4.64 -1.99
N GLN A 55 12.78 -4.59 -0.87
CA GLN A 55 13.85 -5.53 -0.55
C GLN A 55 13.34 -6.72 0.26
N THR A 56 12.44 -6.48 1.22
CA THR A 56 11.95 -7.51 2.14
C THR A 56 10.59 -8.06 1.75
N GLY A 57 9.78 -7.28 1.03
CA GLY A 57 8.37 -7.58 0.76
C GLY A 57 7.44 -7.33 1.94
N GLN A 58 7.94 -6.70 3.01
CA GLN A 58 7.12 -6.30 4.15
C GLN A 58 6.30 -5.07 3.79
N GLU A 59 5.10 -5.01 4.32
CA GLU A 59 4.18 -3.89 4.16
C GLU A 59 4.11 -3.09 5.44
N LEU A 60 4.09 -1.76 5.33
CA LEU A 60 3.73 -0.86 6.40
C LEU A 60 2.42 -0.19 5.99
N ALA A 61 1.36 -0.38 6.77
CA ALA A 61 0.05 0.15 6.43
C ALA A 61 -0.57 0.95 7.58
N MET A 62 -1.25 2.03 7.23
CA MET A 62 -1.99 2.90 8.14
C MET A 62 -3.44 3.06 7.64
N ARG A 63 -4.41 2.91 8.53
CA ARG A 63 -5.81 3.23 8.25
C ARG A 63 -6.10 4.69 8.53
N SER A 64 -6.89 5.34 7.66
CA SER A 64 -7.37 6.71 7.87
C SER A 64 -8.74 6.91 7.22
N ASP A 65 -9.57 7.75 7.82
CA ASP A 65 -10.84 8.15 7.23
C ASP A 65 -10.68 9.30 6.22
N LEU A 66 -9.53 9.95 6.22
CA LEU A 66 -9.21 11.07 5.34
C LEU A 66 -8.02 10.75 4.43
N MET A 67 -8.04 11.35 3.25
CA MET A 67 -6.91 11.42 2.33
C MET A 67 -6.63 12.91 2.08
N ASN A 68 -5.63 13.45 2.76
CA ASN A 68 -5.18 14.84 2.64
C ASN A 68 -3.69 14.96 2.95
N ALA A 69 -3.13 16.15 2.78
CA ALA A 69 -1.70 16.39 2.97
C ALA A 69 -1.24 16.20 4.42
N GLU A 70 -2.09 16.49 5.40
CA GLU A 70 -1.80 16.32 6.82
C GLU A 70 -1.68 14.85 7.19
N VAL A 71 -2.62 14.01 6.71
CA VAL A 71 -2.57 12.55 6.93
C VAL A 71 -1.42 11.93 6.15
N SER A 72 -1.13 12.40 4.94
CA SER A 72 0.04 11.98 4.18
C SER A 72 1.34 12.31 4.92
N ALA A 73 1.44 13.47 5.57
CA ALA A 73 2.59 13.84 6.41
C ALA A 73 2.73 12.91 7.62
N GLN A 74 1.63 12.61 8.33
CA GLN A 74 1.62 11.64 9.45
C GLN A 74 2.09 10.25 8.98
N TYR A 75 1.68 9.85 7.78
CA TYR A 75 2.13 8.59 7.22
C TYR A 75 3.63 8.57 6.90
N LEU A 76 4.19 9.68 6.39
CA LEU A 76 5.63 9.83 6.21
C LEU A 76 6.39 9.76 7.55
N GLU A 77 5.87 10.35 8.62
CA GLU A 77 6.41 10.24 9.97
C GLU A 77 6.42 8.78 10.45
N MET A 78 5.33 8.04 10.24
CA MET A 78 5.26 6.60 10.55
C MET A 78 6.29 5.77 9.76
N ILE A 79 6.53 6.07 8.48
CA ILE A 79 7.59 5.46 7.68
C ILE A 79 8.96 5.72 8.29
N LEU A 80 9.22 6.96 8.72
CA LEU A 80 10.47 7.38 9.34
C LEU A 80 10.71 6.69 10.67
N GLU A 81 9.68 6.55 11.52
CA GLU A 81 9.75 5.84 12.79
C GLU A 81 10.01 4.34 12.61
N SER A 82 9.41 3.75 11.58
CA SER A 82 9.57 2.32 11.28
C SER A 82 10.94 1.98 10.66
N ASN A 83 11.67 3.00 10.21
CA ASN A 83 12.99 2.85 9.59
C ASN A 83 13.97 3.85 10.23
N PRO A 84 14.36 3.66 11.52
CA PRO A 84 15.23 4.59 12.22
C PRO A 84 16.64 4.61 11.61
N ASP A 85 17.22 5.81 11.54
CA ASP A 85 18.62 6.06 11.22
C ASP A 85 19.13 5.54 9.85
N VAL A 86 18.21 5.18 8.95
CA VAL A 86 18.58 4.74 7.60
C VAL A 86 18.05 5.70 6.53
N PRO A 87 18.73 5.86 5.40
CA PRO A 87 18.20 6.58 4.25
C PRO A 87 17.01 5.83 3.65
N ILE A 88 15.99 6.58 3.23
CA ILE A 88 14.76 6.06 2.65
C ILE A 88 14.53 6.71 1.29
N LEU A 89 14.27 5.89 0.28
CA LEU A 89 13.77 6.33 -1.02
C LEU A 89 12.35 5.80 -1.20
N LEU A 90 11.38 6.71 -1.15
CA LEU A 90 9.97 6.40 -1.34
C LEU A 90 9.56 6.71 -2.78
N PHE A 91 9.15 5.68 -3.51
CA PHE A 91 8.45 5.85 -4.79
C PHE A 91 6.97 6.09 -4.52
N TRP A 92 6.43 7.22 -4.98
CA TRP A 92 5.06 7.60 -4.73
C TRP A 92 4.38 8.12 -6.00
N ASP A 93 3.07 8.14 -6.05
CA ASP A 93 2.36 8.77 -7.14
C ASP A 93 2.25 10.29 -6.97
N ARG A 94 1.62 10.96 -7.94
CA ARG A 94 1.45 12.42 -7.94
C ARG A 94 0.07 12.84 -7.46
N ALA A 95 -0.56 12.12 -6.55
CA ALA A 95 -1.85 12.50 -6.01
C ALA A 95 -1.81 13.92 -5.39
N PRO A 96 -2.93 14.66 -5.42
CA PRO A 96 -2.96 16.04 -4.91
C PRO A 96 -2.55 16.16 -3.43
N TRP A 97 -2.87 15.16 -2.63
CA TRP A 97 -2.54 15.10 -1.20
C TRP A 97 -1.10 14.71 -0.90
N HIS A 98 -0.28 14.42 -1.91
CA HIS A 98 1.17 14.20 -1.77
C HIS A 98 1.98 15.51 -1.89
N ARG A 99 1.32 16.64 -1.76
CA ARG A 99 1.92 17.98 -1.86
C ARG A 99 1.34 18.89 -0.79
N GLY A 100 2.13 19.87 -0.39
CA GLY A 100 1.71 20.92 0.51
C GLY A 100 2.62 21.10 1.70
N LYS A 101 2.34 22.15 2.46
CA LYS A 101 3.21 22.61 3.54
C LYS A 101 3.53 21.53 4.58
N ALA A 102 2.57 20.65 4.90
CA ALA A 102 2.79 19.57 5.87
C ALA A 102 3.85 18.58 5.39
N ILE A 103 3.77 18.17 4.12
CA ILE A 103 4.76 17.29 3.47
C ILE A 103 6.13 17.97 3.42
N ASP A 104 6.18 19.23 2.97
CA ASP A 104 7.42 20.00 2.85
C ASP A 104 8.14 20.16 4.20
N GLN A 105 7.38 20.31 5.29
CA GLN A 105 7.91 20.37 6.65
C GLN A 105 8.58 19.06 7.08
N VAL A 106 7.95 17.91 6.80
CA VAL A 106 8.54 16.59 7.10
C VAL A 106 9.83 16.40 6.31
N LEU A 107 9.82 16.69 5.02
CA LEU A 107 11.00 16.52 4.16
C LEU A 107 12.15 17.46 4.56
N ALA A 108 11.83 18.69 4.95
CA ALA A 108 12.85 19.65 5.43
C ALA A 108 13.47 19.21 6.76
N ALA A 109 12.67 18.60 7.65
CA ALA A 109 13.15 18.11 8.95
C ALA A 109 13.91 16.78 8.84
N GLN A 110 13.66 16.00 7.79
CA GLN A 110 14.17 14.63 7.65
C GLN A 110 14.87 14.41 6.29
N PRO A 111 16.07 14.94 6.08
CA PRO A 111 16.76 14.87 4.79
C PRO A 111 17.15 13.45 4.37
N ARG A 112 17.00 12.47 5.27
CA ARG A 112 17.20 11.05 4.96
C ARG A 112 16.02 10.41 4.22
N LEU A 113 14.88 11.11 4.10
CA LEU A 113 13.72 10.70 3.30
C LEU A 113 13.72 11.46 1.97
N GLU A 114 13.84 10.71 0.90
CA GLU A 114 13.73 11.24 -0.48
C GLU A 114 12.48 10.65 -1.14
N ILE A 115 11.68 11.47 -1.80
CA ILE A 115 10.51 11.02 -2.56
C ILE A 115 10.82 11.09 -4.05
N LEU A 116 10.63 9.98 -4.73
CA LEU A 116 10.69 9.89 -6.19
C LEU A 116 9.30 9.60 -6.75
N PHE A 117 8.76 10.54 -7.50
CA PHE A 117 7.42 10.37 -8.05
C PHE A 117 7.40 9.50 -9.30
N PHE A 118 6.45 8.55 -9.34
CA PHE A 118 6.15 7.83 -10.57
C PHE A 118 5.73 8.78 -11.71
N PRO A 119 5.90 8.36 -12.96
CA PRO A 119 5.32 9.07 -14.09
C PRO A 119 3.81 9.21 -13.93
N THR A 120 3.24 10.29 -14.48
CA THR A 120 1.79 10.52 -14.40
C THR A 120 1.03 9.38 -15.09
N ALA A 121 -0.09 8.95 -14.48
CA ALA A 121 -0.98 7.89 -14.98
C ALA A 121 -0.28 6.56 -15.28
N SER A 122 0.64 6.14 -14.41
CA SER A 122 1.39 4.89 -14.56
C SER A 122 1.18 3.93 -13.37
N PRO A 123 -0.06 3.52 -13.06
CA PRO A 123 -0.33 2.61 -11.94
C PRO A 123 0.32 1.24 -12.15
N ASP A 124 0.54 0.84 -13.40
CA ASP A 124 1.21 -0.42 -13.73
C ASP A 124 2.67 -0.48 -13.28
N LEU A 125 3.29 0.67 -13.01
CA LEU A 125 4.65 0.77 -12.48
C LEU A 125 4.69 0.71 -10.96
N ASN A 126 3.55 0.86 -10.26
CA ASN A 126 3.52 0.85 -8.81
C ASN A 126 3.32 -0.59 -8.27
N PRO A 127 4.34 -1.20 -7.63
CA PRO A 127 4.22 -2.53 -7.04
C PRO A 127 3.14 -2.60 -5.96
N GLN A 128 2.86 -1.51 -5.26
CA GLN A 128 1.85 -1.43 -4.20
C GLN A 128 0.44 -1.78 -4.70
N GLU A 129 0.14 -1.52 -5.96
CA GLU A 129 -1.11 -1.92 -6.60
C GLU A 129 -1.33 -3.46 -6.58
N GLN A 130 -0.26 -4.23 -6.63
CA GLN A 130 -0.36 -5.70 -6.56
C GLN A 130 -0.63 -6.15 -5.12
N VAL A 131 -0.11 -5.44 -4.13
CA VAL A 131 -0.43 -5.68 -2.71
C VAL A 131 -1.93 -5.47 -2.49
N TRP A 132 -2.47 -4.34 -2.95
CA TRP A 132 -3.91 -4.06 -2.86
C TRP A 132 -4.75 -5.15 -3.52
N LYS A 133 -4.38 -5.60 -4.73
CA LYS A 133 -5.08 -6.69 -5.44
C LYS A 133 -5.04 -8.00 -4.66
N ALA A 134 -3.89 -8.37 -4.11
CA ALA A 134 -3.72 -9.58 -3.33
C ALA A 134 -4.59 -9.56 -2.07
N VAL A 135 -4.53 -8.48 -1.28
CA VAL A 135 -5.29 -8.37 -0.03
C VAL A 135 -6.79 -8.26 -0.30
N ARG A 136 -7.21 -7.53 -1.34
CA ARG A 136 -8.64 -7.49 -1.72
C ARG A 136 -9.19 -8.86 -2.08
N LYS A 137 -8.41 -9.67 -2.77
CA LYS A 137 -8.80 -11.03 -3.12
C LYS A 137 -9.07 -11.89 -1.88
N GLU A 138 -8.27 -11.73 -0.83
CA GLU A 138 -8.37 -12.52 0.39
C GLU A 138 -9.42 -11.98 1.38
N VAL A 139 -9.65 -10.68 1.38
CA VAL A 139 -10.43 -10.04 2.45
C VAL A 139 -11.73 -9.41 1.95
N SER A 140 -11.68 -8.64 0.86
CA SER A 140 -12.83 -7.80 0.46
C SER A 140 -13.65 -8.34 -0.71
N HIS A 141 -13.13 -9.33 -1.45
CA HIS A 141 -13.94 -9.99 -2.46
C HIS A 141 -14.88 -11.01 -1.82
N ASN A 142 -16.16 -10.97 -2.22
CA ASN A 142 -17.19 -11.91 -1.79
C ASN A 142 -17.31 -12.07 -0.26
N HIS A 143 -16.95 -11.06 0.53
CA HIS A 143 -17.01 -11.13 1.98
C HIS A 143 -18.45 -11.02 2.50
N LEU A 144 -18.66 -11.48 3.75
CA LEU A 144 -19.94 -11.46 4.45
C LEU A 144 -19.92 -10.52 5.67
N GLU A 145 -18.88 -9.70 5.82
CA GLU A 145 -18.78 -8.76 6.95
C GLU A 145 -19.93 -7.76 6.93
N ALA A 146 -20.54 -7.56 8.08
CA ALA A 146 -21.67 -6.64 8.22
C ALA A 146 -21.22 -5.22 8.62
N LEU A 147 -20.03 -5.06 9.15
CA LEU A 147 -19.53 -3.80 9.69
C LEU A 147 -18.18 -3.44 9.07
N LEU A 148 -18.06 -2.19 8.60
CA LEU A 148 -16.83 -1.67 8.02
C LEU A 148 -15.62 -1.76 8.96
N PRO A 149 -15.70 -1.47 10.28
CA PRO A 149 -14.55 -1.61 11.17
C PRO A 149 -13.97 -3.03 11.17
N GLN A 150 -14.82 -4.07 11.22
CA GLN A 150 -14.37 -5.47 11.23
C GLN A 150 -13.67 -5.83 9.91
N LEU A 151 -14.23 -5.41 8.77
CA LEU A 151 -13.61 -5.60 7.47
C LEU A 151 -12.27 -4.88 7.39
N ALA A 152 -12.21 -3.63 7.89
CA ALA A 152 -11.00 -2.81 7.88
C ALA A 152 -9.90 -3.39 8.76
N ASP A 153 -10.25 -3.91 9.93
CA ASP A 153 -9.27 -4.55 10.83
C ASP A 153 -8.70 -5.84 10.21
N ARG A 154 -9.54 -6.63 9.55
CA ARG A 154 -9.06 -7.81 8.78
C ARG A 154 -8.15 -7.39 7.63
N PHE A 155 -8.49 -6.31 6.93
CA PHE A 155 -7.69 -5.79 5.82
C PHE A 155 -6.31 -5.31 6.31
N LEU A 156 -6.28 -4.54 7.39
CA LEU A 156 -5.05 -4.07 8.01
C LEU A 156 -4.17 -5.22 8.53
N ASN A 157 -4.78 -6.19 9.20
CA ASN A 157 -4.08 -7.37 9.69
C ASN A 157 -3.46 -8.17 8.54
N GLN A 158 -4.19 -8.33 7.43
CA GLN A 158 -3.67 -9.03 6.26
C GLN A 158 -2.49 -8.30 5.61
N LEU A 159 -2.49 -6.97 5.60
CA LEU A 159 -1.36 -6.17 5.14
C LEU A 159 -0.13 -6.37 6.03
N ASN A 160 -0.29 -6.22 7.33
CA ASN A 160 0.82 -6.23 8.28
C ASN A 160 1.40 -7.62 8.57
N LEU A 161 0.61 -8.70 8.44
CA LEU A 161 1.05 -10.07 8.74
C LEU A 161 1.68 -10.77 7.54
N ASN A 162 1.45 -10.31 6.32
CA ASN A 162 1.97 -10.95 5.13
C ASN A 162 3.30 -10.35 4.69
N THR A 163 4.09 -11.20 4.07
CA THR A 163 5.27 -10.78 3.32
C THR A 163 4.97 -10.97 1.84
N PHE A 164 4.95 -9.89 1.09
CA PHE A 164 4.64 -9.88 -0.33
C PHE A 164 5.90 -10.12 -1.18
N LYS A 165 6.62 -11.19 -0.86
CA LYS A 165 7.73 -11.71 -1.68
C LYS A 165 7.15 -12.33 -2.91
N SER A 166 7.08 -11.65 -3.97
CA SER A 166 6.41 -12.31 -5.05
C SER A 166 6.96 -12.02 -6.42
N ALA A 167 6.42 -12.77 -7.35
CA ALA A 167 6.64 -12.64 -8.77
C ALA A 167 6.44 -11.20 -9.28
N PHE A 168 5.72 -10.34 -8.56
CA PHE A 168 5.56 -8.96 -9.01
C PHE A 168 6.79 -8.09 -8.73
N LEU A 169 7.55 -8.34 -7.66
CA LEU A 169 8.87 -7.71 -7.48
C LEU A 169 9.81 -8.11 -8.61
N MET A 170 9.77 -9.39 -9.02
CA MET A 170 10.49 -9.86 -10.20
C MET A 170 9.96 -9.22 -11.50
N LYS A 171 8.64 -9.07 -11.62
CA LYS A 171 8.00 -8.42 -12.78
C LYS A 171 8.51 -7.00 -13.01
N TYR A 172 8.80 -6.26 -11.95
CA TYR A 172 9.33 -4.88 -12.03
C TYR A 172 10.86 -4.82 -12.05
N GLY A 173 11.56 -5.96 -12.11
CA GLY A 173 13.01 -6.03 -12.18
C GLY A 173 13.73 -5.76 -10.86
N TYR A 174 13.04 -5.60 -9.75
CA TYR A 174 13.68 -5.32 -8.46
C TYR A 174 14.57 -6.46 -7.97
N SER A 175 14.25 -7.70 -8.33
CA SER A 175 15.12 -8.86 -8.04
C SER A 175 16.45 -8.81 -8.78
N ALA A 176 16.51 -8.14 -9.92
CA ALA A 176 17.76 -7.93 -10.67
C ALA A 176 18.61 -6.79 -10.05
N ILE A 177 17.96 -5.88 -9.33
CA ILE A 177 18.62 -4.75 -8.66
C ILE A 177 19.06 -5.14 -7.24
N CYS A 178 18.28 -5.96 -6.52
CA CYS A 178 18.59 -6.42 -5.17
C CYS A 178 19.94 -7.13 -4.99
N PRO A 179 20.43 -7.99 -5.91
CA PRO A 179 21.75 -8.62 -5.76
C PRO A 179 22.92 -7.63 -5.79
N ILE A 180 22.68 -6.41 -6.26
CA ILE A 180 23.72 -5.37 -6.31
C ILE A 180 23.89 -4.68 -4.93
N PHE A 181 22.95 -4.95 -3.99
CA PHE A 181 22.89 -4.32 -2.67
C PHE A 181 23.09 -5.28 -1.48
N ILE A 182 23.41 -6.55 -1.73
CA ILE A 182 23.76 -7.54 -0.70
C ILE A 182 25.28 -7.61 -0.55
#